data_f6b511cd70fadfc628852d7e5d42835e
#
_entry.id   f6b511cd70fadfc628852d7e5d42835e
#
_cell.length_a   1.000
_cell.length_b   1.000
_cell.length_c   1.000
_cell.angle_alpha   90.00
_cell.angle_beta   90.00
_cell.angle_gamma   90.00
#
_symmetry.space_group_name_H-M   'P 1'
#
loop_
_entity.id
_entity.type
_entity.pdbx_description
1 polymer ?
#
loop_
_entity_poly.entity_id
_entity_poly.type
_entity_poly.pdbx_seq_one_letter_code
_entity_poly.pdbx_strand_id
1 'polypeptide(L)'
;SRGLGDVYKRQILDRTALILDIFAQRAKTSYAKTQVELAQYEYLLPRLKGLWTHLERQKGGIGMRGPGETEIETDRRIVRDKISLLKKKISTIDKQMKVQRGNRGSLVRVALVGYTNVGKSTIMNILSKSKVFAEDKLFATLDTTVRKVVINTLPFLLTDTVGFIRKLPTQLIESFKSTLEEVKDADILLHIVDISHPSFEAVSYTHLTLPTMIR
;
A
#
# COMPACT_ATOMS: atom_id res chain seq x y z
N SER A 1 -26.23 -1.65 -12.00
CA SER A 1 -25.39 -2.85 -11.87
C SER A 1 -25.68 -3.72 -10.63
N ARG A 2 -26.82 -3.48 -9.89
CA ARG A 2 -27.24 -4.30 -8.75
C ARG A 2 -27.77 -5.70 -9.10
N GLY A 3 -28.20 -5.92 -10.36
CA GLY A 3 -28.91 -7.16 -10.70
C GLY A 3 -28.07 -8.42 -10.89
N LEU A 4 -26.78 -8.28 -11.23
CA LEU A 4 -25.92 -9.45 -11.53
C LEU A 4 -25.36 -10.14 -10.28
N GLY A 5 -25.13 -9.39 -9.19
CA GLY A 5 -24.62 -9.95 -7.93
C GLY A 5 -25.66 -10.80 -7.21
N ASP A 6 -26.91 -10.36 -7.21
CA ASP A 6 -28.00 -11.03 -6.49
C ASP A 6 -28.42 -12.35 -7.15
N VAL A 7 -28.42 -12.41 -8.50
CA VAL A 7 -28.81 -13.63 -9.25
C VAL A 7 -27.82 -14.78 -9.05
N TYR A 8 -26.51 -14.47 -8.90
CA TYR A 8 -25.48 -15.51 -8.80
C TYR A 8 -24.83 -15.60 -7.42
N LYS A 9 -25.33 -14.91 -6.41
CA LYS A 9 -24.70 -14.80 -5.06
C LYS A 9 -23.22 -14.40 -5.15
N ARG A 10 -22.85 -13.58 -6.15
CA ARG A 10 -21.49 -13.09 -6.37
C ARG A 10 -21.31 -11.73 -5.74
N GLN A 11 -20.20 -11.54 -5.06
CA GLN A 11 -19.81 -10.26 -4.51
C GLN A 11 -19.20 -9.37 -5.60
N ILE A 12 -19.69 -8.13 -5.73
CA ILE A 12 -19.13 -7.15 -6.66
C ILE A 12 -18.12 -6.32 -5.88
N LEU A 13 -16.85 -6.40 -6.28
CA LEU A 13 -15.77 -5.60 -5.73
C LEU A 13 -15.38 -4.53 -6.75
N ASP A 14 -15.13 -3.31 -6.30
CA ASP A 14 -14.48 -2.31 -7.13
C ASP A 14 -12.96 -2.57 -7.18
N ARG A 15 -12.27 -1.90 -8.11
CA ARG A 15 -10.83 -2.04 -8.30
C ARG A 15 -10.05 -1.70 -7.02
N THR A 16 -10.48 -0.70 -6.25
CA THR A 16 -9.81 -0.27 -5.02
C THR A 16 -9.94 -1.34 -3.93
N ALA A 17 -11.14 -1.89 -3.73
CA ALA A 17 -11.35 -2.99 -2.79
C ALA A 17 -10.49 -4.21 -3.14
N LEU A 18 -10.44 -4.59 -4.43
CA LEU A 18 -9.61 -5.70 -4.89
C LEU A 18 -8.11 -5.45 -4.61
N ILE A 19 -7.61 -4.24 -4.86
CA ILE A 19 -6.22 -3.89 -4.56
C ILE A 19 -5.95 -3.99 -3.06
N LEU A 20 -6.84 -3.44 -2.21
CA LEU A 20 -6.71 -3.51 -0.76
C LEU A 20 -6.70 -4.96 -0.25
N ASP A 21 -7.52 -5.83 -0.83
CA ASP A 21 -7.55 -7.25 -0.47
C ASP A 21 -6.26 -7.97 -0.87
N ILE A 22 -5.71 -7.69 -2.06
CA ILE A 22 -4.41 -8.23 -2.49
C ILE A 22 -3.32 -7.79 -1.51
N PHE A 23 -3.32 -6.52 -1.11
CA PHE A 23 -2.35 -6.00 -0.14
C PHE A 23 -2.52 -6.65 1.24
N ALA A 24 -3.75 -6.84 1.71
CA ALA A 24 -4.01 -7.52 2.99
C ALA A 24 -3.46 -8.96 3.01
N GLN A 25 -3.62 -9.69 1.90
CA GLN A 25 -3.09 -11.05 1.76
C GLN A 25 -1.55 -11.09 1.67
N ARG A 26 -0.93 -10.02 1.14
CA ARG A 26 0.53 -9.96 0.92
C ARG A 26 1.30 -9.37 2.08
N ALA A 27 0.68 -8.60 2.95
CA ALA A 27 1.33 -7.98 4.11
C ALA A 27 1.85 -9.05 5.08
N LYS A 28 3.17 -9.16 5.23
CA LYS A 28 3.82 -10.13 6.11
C LYS A 28 4.18 -9.52 7.45
N THR A 29 4.76 -8.33 7.46
CA THR A 29 5.17 -7.67 8.70
C THR A 29 3.99 -7.05 9.44
N SER A 30 4.13 -6.87 10.76
CA SER A 30 3.14 -6.18 11.58
C SER A 30 2.94 -4.74 11.10
N TYR A 31 3.99 -4.11 10.58
CA TYR A 31 3.94 -2.76 10.04
C TYR A 31 3.08 -2.69 8.77
N ALA A 32 3.40 -3.51 7.74
CA ALA A 32 2.61 -3.55 6.52
C ALA A 32 1.14 -3.93 6.78
N LYS A 33 0.88 -4.89 7.68
CA LYS A 33 -0.50 -5.23 8.09
C LYS A 33 -1.23 -4.04 8.66
N THR A 34 -0.57 -3.26 9.55
CA THR A 34 -1.18 -2.06 10.15
C THR A 34 -1.46 -0.98 9.11
N GLN A 35 -0.57 -0.79 8.13
CA GLN A 35 -0.76 0.16 7.03
C GLN A 35 -1.94 -0.23 6.13
N VAL A 36 -2.02 -1.50 5.74
CA VAL A 36 -3.12 -2.00 4.91
C VAL A 36 -4.45 -1.93 5.67
N GLU A 37 -4.47 -2.31 6.95
CA GLU A 37 -5.66 -2.22 7.81
C GLU A 37 -6.15 -0.77 7.90
N LEU A 38 -5.25 0.20 8.08
CA LEU A 38 -5.59 1.62 8.04
C LEU A 38 -6.24 2.02 6.73
N ALA A 39 -5.63 1.66 5.60
CA ALA A 39 -6.17 1.97 4.27
C ALA A 39 -7.55 1.34 4.04
N GLN A 40 -7.79 0.13 4.53
CA GLN A 40 -9.09 -0.54 4.45
C GLN A 40 -10.17 0.22 5.27
N TYR A 41 -9.86 0.65 6.50
CA TYR A 41 -10.82 1.43 7.30
C TYR A 41 -11.08 2.82 6.70
N GLU A 42 -10.06 3.50 6.18
CA GLU A 42 -10.23 4.79 5.49
C GLU A 42 -11.06 4.65 4.21
N TYR A 43 -10.91 3.54 3.49
CA TYR A 43 -11.74 3.22 2.34
C TYR A 43 -13.19 2.89 2.72
N LEU A 44 -13.40 2.19 3.83
CA LEU A 44 -14.71 1.76 4.31
C LEU A 44 -15.52 2.92 4.88
N LEU A 45 -14.90 3.83 5.64
CA LEU A 45 -15.57 4.90 6.40
C LEU A 45 -16.58 5.72 5.57
N PRO A 46 -16.27 6.24 4.38
CA PRO A 46 -17.25 6.99 3.56
C PRO A 46 -18.35 6.08 2.98
N ARG A 47 -18.13 4.77 2.90
CA ARG A 47 -19.05 3.79 2.30
C ARG A 47 -20.04 3.19 3.29
N LEU A 48 -19.81 3.32 4.60
CA LEU A 48 -20.72 2.84 5.64
C LEU A 48 -22.14 3.37 5.45
N LYS A 49 -22.28 4.63 5.04
CA LYS A 49 -23.60 5.23 4.78
C LYS A 49 -24.39 4.50 3.68
N GLY A 50 -23.70 4.01 2.65
CA GLY A 50 -24.33 3.30 1.53
C GLY A 50 -24.65 1.84 1.79
N LEU A 51 -24.01 1.21 2.77
CA LEU A 51 -24.23 -0.20 3.11
C LEU A 51 -25.55 -0.39 3.88
N TRP A 52 -26.00 0.63 4.63
CA TRP A 52 -27.17 0.57 5.50
C TRP A 52 -28.44 1.23 4.92
N THR A 53 -28.40 1.82 3.73
CA THR A 53 -29.54 2.51 3.10
C THR A 53 -30.76 1.61 2.89
N HIS A 54 -30.63 0.29 2.88
CA HIS A 54 -31.73 -0.64 2.78
C HIS A 54 -32.50 -0.83 4.12
N LEU A 55 -31.83 -0.57 5.27
CA LEU A 55 -32.44 -0.65 6.59
C LEU A 55 -33.19 0.62 6.96
N GLU A 56 -32.76 1.78 6.47
CA GLU A 56 -33.43 3.08 6.64
C GLU A 56 -34.85 3.09 6.04
N ARG A 57 -35.10 2.29 5.01
CA ARG A 57 -36.40 2.23 4.33
C ARG A 57 -37.46 1.38 5.04
N GLN A 58 -37.06 0.60 6.05
CA GLN A 58 -37.99 -0.37 6.68
C GLN A 58 -38.74 0.12 7.91
N LYS A 59 -38.33 1.20 8.59
CA LYS A 59 -39.06 1.73 9.74
C LYS A 59 -38.71 3.21 10.00
N GLY A 60 -39.65 4.10 9.75
CA GLY A 60 -39.59 5.48 10.27
C GLY A 60 -40.64 6.36 9.63
N GLY A 61 -41.69 6.69 10.33
CA GLY A 61 -42.58 7.82 10.04
C GLY A 61 -41.77 9.13 10.16
N ILE A 62 -42.28 10.19 9.51
CA ILE A 62 -41.68 11.53 9.49
C ILE A 62 -41.38 11.99 10.91
N GLY A 63 -40.10 12.19 11.25
CA GLY A 63 -39.63 12.78 12.50
C GLY A 63 -39.07 11.85 13.57
N MET A 64 -39.03 10.53 13.39
CA MET A 64 -38.33 9.62 14.31
C MET A 64 -36.99 9.19 13.75
N ARG A 65 -35.86 9.46 14.46
CA ARG A 65 -34.57 8.80 14.23
C ARG A 65 -34.78 7.30 14.40
N GLY A 66 -34.72 6.57 13.30
CA GLY A 66 -34.84 5.12 13.33
C GLY A 66 -33.61 4.46 14.02
N PRO A 67 -33.75 3.24 14.59
CA PRO A 67 -32.64 2.51 15.21
C PRO A 67 -31.44 2.35 14.29
N GLY A 68 -31.63 2.36 12.96
CA GLY A 68 -30.55 2.31 11.98
C GLY A 68 -29.63 3.51 11.93
N GLU A 69 -30.11 4.75 12.24
CA GLU A 69 -29.24 5.94 12.31
C GLU A 69 -28.28 5.88 13.49
N THR A 70 -28.72 5.41 14.65
CA THR A 70 -27.87 5.26 15.84
C THR A 70 -26.83 4.16 15.67
N GLU A 71 -27.15 3.10 14.97
CA GLU A 71 -26.20 2.01 14.64
C GLU A 71 -25.12 2.49 13.66
N ILE A 72 -25.50 3.21 12.60
CA ILE A 72 -24.55 3.80 11.64
C ILE A 72 -23.60 4.79 12.32
N GLU A 73 -24.11 5.64 13.21
CA GLU A 73 -23.28 6.60 13.95
C GLU A 73 -22.31 5.88 14.89
N THR A 74 -22.76 4.80 15.50
CA THR A 74 -21.94 3.96 16.39
C THR A 74 -20.83 3.26 15.57
N ASP A 75 -21.16 2.65 14.45
CA ASP A 75 -20.18 2.01 13.57
C ASP A 75 -19.15 3.00 13.04
N ARG A 76 -19.60 4.20 12.64
CA ARG A 76 -18.70 5.27 12.21
C ARG A 76 -17.76 5.72 13.33
N ARG A 77 -18.22 5.80 14.56
CA ARG A 77 -17.39 6.14 15.71
C ARG A 77 -16.34 5.06 15.94
N ILE A 78 -16.76 3.79 15.97
CA ILE A 78 -15.84 2.64 16.10
C ILE A 78 -14.75 2.66 15.02
N VAL A 79 -15.15 2.88 13.76
CA VAL A 79 -14.18 2.94 12.64
C VAL A 79 -13.24 4.13 12.77
N ARG A 80 -13.72 5.31 13.18
CA ARG A 80 -12.87 6.50 13.41
C ARG A 80 -11.88 6.28 14.57
N ASP A 81 -12.33 5.67 15.65
CA ASP A 81 -11.47 5.34 16.79
C ASP A 81 -10.39 4.35 16.39
N LYS A 82 -10.75 3.35 15.57
CA LYS A 82 -9.81 2.38 15.02
C LYS A 82 -8.77 3.06 14.10
N ILE A 83 -9.20 3.95 13.20
CA ILE A 83 -8.30 4.75 12.33
C ILE A 83 -7.33 5.56 13.20
N SER A 84 -7.81 6.24 14.24
CA SER A 84 -6.97 7.03 15.14
C SER A 84 -5.92 6.17 15.85
N LEU A 85 -6.33 4.99 16.35
CA LEU A 85 -5.43 4.04 17.00
C LEU A 85 -4.36 3.54 16.03
N LEU A 86 -4.73 3.17 14.81
CA LEU A 86 -3.81 2.68 13.79
C LEU A 86 -2.81 3.77 13.36
N LYS A 87 -3.26 5.02 13.20
CA LYS A 87 -2.37 6.17 12.92
C LYS A 87 -1.34 6.39 14.02
N LYS A 88 -1.75 6.31 15.29
CA LYS A 88 -0.82 6.39 16.43
C LYS A 88 0.20 5.27 16.41
N LYS A 89 -0.25 4.03 16.13
CA LYS A 89 0.64 2.86 16.05
C LYS A 89 1.67 3.01 14.93
N ILE A 90 1.25 3.44 13.72
CA ILE A 90 2.15 3.71 12.59
C ILE A 90 3.17 4.78 12.97
N SER A 91 2.73 5.92 13.52
CA SER A 91 3.63 7.00 13.95
C SER A 91 4.70 6.55 14.96
N THR A 92 4.35 5.65 15.86
CA THR A 92 5.32 5.07 16.81
C THR A 92 6.36 4.21 16.10
N ILE A 93 5.91 3.35 15.18
CA ILE A 93 6.80 2.48 14.40
C ILE A 93 7.71 3.34 13.50
N ASP A 94 7.18 4.37 12.85
CA ASP A 94 7.95 5.28 12.00
C ASP A 94 9.09 5.97 12.76
N LYS A 95 8.84 6.41 13.99
CA LYS A 95 9.87 6.99 14.86
C LYS A 95 10.99 5.96 15.15
N GLN A 96 10.62 4.72 15.46
CA GLN A 96 11.60 3.64 15.69
C GLN A 96 12.40 3.33 14.43
N MET A 97 11.75 3.26 13.26
CA MET A 97 12.41 3.04 11.98
C MET A 97 13.37 4.18 11.61
N LYS A 98 13.02 5.45 11.90
CA LYS A 98 13.91 6.60 11.70
C LYS A 98 15.21 6.48 12.50
N VAL A 99 15.13 6.07 13.75
CA VAL A 99 16.31 5.84 14.60
C VAL A 99 17.18 4.72 14.02
N GLN A 100 16.57 3.61 13.60
CA GLN A 100 17.29 2.50 12.98
C GLN A 100 17.97 2.89 11.64
N ARG A 101 17.31 3.75 10.85
CA ARG A 101 17.88 4.27 9.59
C ARG A 101 19.10 5.15 9.83
N GLY A 102 19.09 6.00 10.87
CA GLY A 102 20.22 6.85 11.24
C GLY A 102 21.49 6.06 11.56
N ASN A 103 21.36 4.82 12.02
CA ASN A 103 22.48 3.96 12.40
C ASN A 103 23.07 3.13 11.23
N ARG A 104 22.55 3.27 9.99
CA ARG A 104 23.01 2.48 8.82
C ARG A 104 24.35 2.91 8.22
N GLY A 105 25.04 3.90 8.81
CA GLY A 105 26.38 4.34 8.39
C GLY A 105 26.39 5.18 7.11
N SER A 106 27.58 5.41 6.55
CA SER A 106 27.84 6.27 5.38
C SER A 106 27.82 5.51 4.04
N LEU A 107 27.20 4.32 3.99
CA LEU A 107 27.11 3.55 2.74
C LEU A 107 26.12 4.18 1.77
N VAL A 108 26.48 4.22 0.48
CA VAL A 108 25.59 4.65 -0.61
C VAL A 108 24.33 3.80 -0.59
N ARG A 109 23.19 4.45 -0.70
CA ARG A 109 21.86 3.84 -0.70
C ARG A 109 21.29 3.83 -2.11
N VAL A 110 21.00 2.65 -2.62
CA VAL A 110 20.39 2.45 -3.95
C VAL A 110 18.99 1.87 -3.77
N ALA A 111 17.97 2.53 -4.29
CA ALA A 111 16.61 2.02 -4.25
C ALA A 111 16.14 1.53 -5.62
N LEU A 112 15.61 0.31 -5.67
CA LEU A 112 14.95 -0.25 -6.85
C LEU A 112 13.55 0.30 -6.96
N VAL A 113 13.22 1.00 -8.02
CA VAL A 113 11.89 1.53 -8.29
C VAL A 113 11.37 1.01 -9.62
N GLY A 114 10.06 0.91 -9.78
CA GLY A 114 9.43 0.45 -11.02
C GLY A 114 8.06 -0.19 -10.79
N TYR A 115 7.41 -0.57 -11.87
CA TYR A 115 6.09 -1.16 -11.83
C TYR A 115 6.08 -2.49 -11.04
N THR A 116 4.91 -2.89 -10.56
CA THR A 116 4.78 -4.22 -9.95
C THR A 116 5.10 -5.30 -10.99
N ASN A 117 5.77 -6.36 -10.55
CA ASN A 117 6.13 -7.52 -11.39
C ASN A 117 7.11 -7.25 -12.56
N VAL A 118 7.91 -6.19 -12.53
CA VAL A 118 8.97 -5.93 -13.53
C VAL A 118 10.32 -6.58 -13.19
N GLY A 119 10.39 -7.40 -12.15
CA GLY A 119 11.60 -8.13 -11.77
C GLY A 119 12.51 -7.41 -10.76
N LYS A 120 12.05 -6.39 -10.01
CA LYS A 120 12.87 -5.70 -8.98
C LYS A 120 13.47 -6.67 -7.96
N SER A 121 12.64 -7.49 -7.35
CA SER A 121 13.09 -8.49 -6.35
C SER A 121 13.98 -9.57 -6.97
N THR A 122 13.80 -9.89 -8.24
CA THR A 122 14.67 -10.80 -8.98
C THR A 122 16.08 -10.20 -9.14
N ILE A 123 16.16 -8.93 -9.54
CA ILE A 123 17.44 -8.21 -9.66
C ILE A 123 18.11 -8.12 -8.29
N MET A 124 17.36 -7.81 -7.24
CA MET A 124 17.90 -7.80 -5.87
C MET A 124 18.49 -9.16 -5.48
N ASN A 125 17.84 -10.27 -5.80
CA ASN A 125 18.33 -11.61 -5.52
C ASN A 125 19.64 -11.91 -6.27
N ILE A 126 19.73 -11.54 -7.54
CA ILE A 126 20.92 -11.73 -8.35
C ILE A 126 22.10 -10.95 -7.75
N LEU A 127 21.90 -9.68 -7.42
CA LEU A 127 22.97 -8.81 -6.93
C LEU A 127 23.39 -9.13 -5.49
N SER A 128 22.45 -9.51 -4.63
CA SER A 128 22.72 -9.78 -3.21
C SER A 128 23.19 -11.22 -2.93
N LYS A 129 23.22 -12.09 -3.97
CA LYS A 129 23.53 -13.54 -3.85
C LYS A 129 22.66 -14.23 -2.77
N SER A 130 21.49 -13.70 -2.51
CA SER A 130 20.58 -14.21 -1.47
C SER A 130 19.25 -14.61 -2.10
N LYS A 131 18.59 -15.61 -1.51
CA LYS A 131 17.25 -16.03 -1.93
C LYS A 131 16.21 -15.14 -1.21
N VAL A 132 15.88 -13.98 -1.78
CA VAL A 132 14.66 -13.29 -1.41
C VAL A 132 13.51 -13.91 -2.21
N PHE A 133 12.36 -14.03 -1.57
CA PHE A 133 11.18 -14.62 -2.16
C PHE A 133 10.68 -13.74 -3.33
N ALA A 134 11.09 -14.06 -4.54
CA ALA A 134 10.60 -13.42 -5.76
C ALA A 134 9.49 -14.32 -6.32
N GLU A 135 8.24 -13.87 -6.23
CA GLU A 135 7.10 -14.54 -6.85
C GLU A 135 6.67 -13.76 -8.10
N ASP A 136 6.25 -14.50 -9.12
CA ASP A 136 5.59 -13.94 -10.31
C ASP A 136 4.14 -13.58 -9.98
N LYS A 137 3.98 -12.62 -9.09
CA LYS A 137 2.67 -12.15 -8.59
C LYS A 137 2.70 -10.65 -8.34
N LEU A 138 1.56 -10.00 -8.59
CA LEU A 138 1.39 -8.59 -8.28
C LEU A 138 1.65 -8.32 -6.79
N PHE A 139 2.44 -7.30 -6.48
CA PHE A 139 2.78 -6.87 -5.12
C PHE A 139 3.41 -7.97 -4.27
N ALA A 140 4.33 -8.73 -4.85
CA ALA A 140 5.08 -9.75 -4.11
C ALA A 140 5.87 -9.14 -2.94
N THR A 141 6.35 -7.91 -3.10
CA THR A 141 7.05 -7.13 -2.07
C THR A 141 6.16 -5.97 -1.62
N LEU A 142 5.70 -5.99 -0.37
CA LEU A 142 5.02 -4.87 0.31
C LEU A 142 5.90 -4.23 1.38
N ASP A 143 6.80 -5.00 1.96
CA ASP A 143 7.75 -4.54 2.95
C ASP A 143 9.08 -4.21 2.26
N THR A 144 9.63 -3.04 2.54
CA THR A 144 10.96 -2.70 2.03
C THR A 144 11.99 -3.66 2.60
N THR A 145 12.79 -4.22 1.73
CA THR A 145 13.91 -5.09 2.11
C THR A 145 15.21 -4.40 1.78
N VAL A 146 16.07 -4.17 2.78
CA VAL A 146 17.38 -3.56 2.60
C VAL A 146 18.45 -4.63 2.71
N ARG A 147 19.38 -4.67 1.76
CA ARG A 147 20.50 -5.60 1.71
C ARG A 147 21.81 -4.88 1.48
N LYS A 148 22.85 -5.29 2.16
CA LYS A 148 24.23 -4.88 1.84
C LYS A 148 24.71 -5.71 0.66
N VAL A 149 25.09 -5.03 -0.40
CA VAL A 149 25.66 -5.63 -1.63
C VAL A 149 27.08 -5.13 -1.78
N VAL A 150 27.97 -5.98 -2.29
CA VAL A 150 29.35 -5.63 -2.59
C VAL A 150 29.63 -5.98 -4.04
N ILE A 151 30.00 -5.01 -4.85
CA ILE A 151 30.42 -5.19 -6.24
C ILE A 151 31.85 -4.63 -6.36
N ASN A 152 32.79 -5.47 -6.79
CA ASN A 152 34.20 -5.06 -6.99
C ASN A 152 34.77 -4.27 -5.80
N THR A 153 34.61 -4.77 -4.58
CA THR A 153 35.07 -4.13 -3.32
C THR A 153 34.26 -2.92 -2.84
N LEU A 154 33.28 -2.44 -3.61
CA LEU A 154 32.44 -1.29 -3.24
C LEU A 154 31.16 -1.77 -2.52
N PRO A 155 31.04 -1.53 -1.21
CA PRO A 155 29.82 -1.88 -0.48
C PRO A 155 28.76 -0.76 -0.61
N PHE A 156 27.51 -1.16 -0.82
CA PHE A 156 26.35 -0.26 -0.82
C PHE A 156 25.12 -0.95 -0.25
N LEU A 157 24.11 -0.18 0.10
CA LEU A 157 22.81 -0.69 0.53
C LEU A 157 21.83 -0.69 -0.65
N LEU A 158 21.30 -1.86 -0.98
CA LEU A 158 20.29 -2.03 -2.01
C LEU A 158 18.93 -2.26 -1.33
N THR A 159 17.94 -1.44 -1.70
CA THR A 159 16.59 -1.49 -1.16
C THR A 159 15.61 -1.90 -2.25
N ASP A 160 14.87 -3.00 -2.03
CA ASP A 160 13.70 -3.36 -2.83
C ASP A 160 12.47 -2.63 -2.29
N THR A 161 11.70 -2.02 -3.19
CA THR A 161 10.54 -1.21 -2.83
C THR A 161 9.24 -1.80 -3.37
N VAL A 162 8.12 -1.36 -2.80
CA VAL A 162 6.79 -1.71 -3.30
C VAL A 162 6.67 -1.31 -4.77
N GLY A 163 6.24 -2.24 -5.61
CA GLY A 163 5.98 -1.96 -7.03
C GLY A 163 4.81 -1.01 -7.22
N PHE A 164 4.98 -0.01 -8.08
CA PHE A 164 3.92 0.91 -8.45
C PHE A 164 2.89 0.25 -9.36
N ILE A 165 1.65 0.76 -9.32
CA ILE A 165 0.60 0.47 -10.28
C ILE A 165 -0.05 1.77 -10.75
N ARG A 166 -0.64 1.73 -11.95
CA ARG A 166 -1.45 2.86 -12.45
C ARG A 166 -2.64 3.09 -11.53
N LYS A 167 -2.94 4.35 -11.20
CA LYS A 167 -4.07 4.77 -10.35
C LYS A 167 -4.08 4.02 -9.00
N LEU A 168 -2.96 4.11 -8.26
CA LEU A 168 -2.89 3.61 -6.89
C LEU A 168 -3.93 4.35 -6.03
N PRO A 169 -4.72 3.66 -5.21
CA PRO A 169 -5.64 4.32 -4.28
C PRO A 169 -4.92 5.30 -3.35
N THR A 170 -5.48 6.51 -3.18
CA THR A 170 -4.88 7.56 -2.35
C THR A 170 -4.66 7.12 -0.91
N GLN A 171 -5.59 6.33 -0.37
CA GLN A 171 -5.49 5.75 0.98
C GLN A 171 -4.24 4.88 1.15
N LEU A 172 -3.87 4.12 0.10
CA LEU A 172 -2.63 3.34 0.11
C LEU A 172 -1.40 4.23 0.02
N ILE A 173 -1.43 5.30 -0.78
CA ILE A 173 -0.31 6.25 -0.88
C ILE A 173 0.00 6.85 0.49
N GLU A 174 -1.03 7.31 1.22
CA GLU A 174 -0.88 7.86 2.56
C GLU A 174 -0.36 6.83 3.56
N SER A 175 -0.94 5.62 3.54
CA SER A 175 -0.54 4.54 4.45
C SER A 175 0.89 4.07 4.22
N PHE A 176 1.36 4.07 2.98
CA PHE A 176 2.73 3.64 2.61
C PHE A 176 3.73 4.79 2.51
N LYS A 177 3.38 5.98 2.96
CA LYS A 177 4.24 7.17 2.88
C LYS A 177 5.63 6.92 3.48
N SER A 178 5.72 6.30 4.63
CA SER A 178 7.01 6.01 5.27
C SER A 178 7.81 4.92 4.56
N THR A 179 7.14 3.97 3.90
CA THR A 179 7.79 2.98 3.03
C THR A 179 8.38 3.67 1.80
N LEU A 180 7.68 4.68 1.26
CA LEU A 180 8.18 5.52 0.17
C LEU A 180 9.27 6.50 0.61
N GLU A 181 9.38 6.81 1.90
CA GLU A 181 10.49 7.63 2.44
C GLU A 181 11.85 6.96 2.24
N GLU A 182 11.93 5.64 2.20
CA GLU A 182 13.19 4.94 1.85
C GLU A 182 13.65 5.24 0.42
N VAL A 183 12.73 5.52 -0.48
CA VAL A 183 13.04 5.96 -1.85
C VAL A 183 13.58 7.39 -1.84
N LYS A 184 13.04 8.25 -0.96
CA LYS A 184 13.52 9.63 -0.80
C LYS A 184 14.90 9.71 -0.16
N ASP A 185 15.20 8.80 0.76
CA ASP A 185 16.48 8.72 1.47
C ASP A 185 17.58 8.03 0.62
N ALA A 186 17.26 7.55 -0.57
CA ALA A 186 18.20 6.90 -1.46
C ALA A 186 19.07 7.94 -2.20
N ASP A 187 20.37 7.67 -2.30
CA ASP A 187 21.32 8.48 -3.05
C ASP A 187 21.19 8.22 -4.56
N ILE A 188 20.78 7.00 -4.93
CA ILE A 188 20.60 6.56 -6.33
C ILE A 188 19.27 5.83 -6.45
N LEU A 189 18.49 6.19 -7.47
CA LEU A 189 17.28 5.46 -7.87
C LEU A 189 17.59 4.63 -9.11
N LEU A 190 17.41 3.31 -9.00
CA LEU A 190 17.52 2.39 -10.12
C LEU A 190 16.11 2.04 -10.61
N HIS A 191 15.73 2.64 -11.74
CA HIS A 191 14.41 2.43 -12.34
C HIS A 191 14.41 1.18 -13.23
N ILE A 192 13.63 0.18 -12.82
CA ILE A 192 13.50 -1.08 -13.55
C ILE A 192 12.24 -1.00 -14.43
N VAL A 193 12.43 -1.23 -15.72
CA VAL A 193 11.38 -1.11 -16.75
C VAL A 193 11.31 -2.39 -17.55
N ASP A 194 10.10 -2.89 -17.76
CA ASP A 194 9.82 -3.97 -18.69
C ASP A 194 9.59 -3.38 -20.09
N ILE A 195 10.58 -3.48 -20.95
CA ILE A 195 10.55 -2.97 -22.33
C ILE A 195 9.62 -3.77 -23.26
N SER A 196 9.21 -4.97 -22.86
CA SER A 196 8.25 -5.78 -23.62
C SER A 196 6.81 -5.26 -23.53
N HIS A 197 6.53 -4.42 -22.53
CA HIS A 197 5.20 -3.86 -22.33
C HIS A 197 4.93 -2.71 -23.33
N PRO A 198 3.84 -2.75 -24.12
CA PRO A 198 3.59 -1.77 -25.18
C PRO A 198 3.44 -0.31 -24.71
N SER A 199 3.17 -0.09 -23.42
CA SER A 199 3.02 1.24 -22.81
C SER A 199 4.17 1.59 -21.86
N PHE A 200 5.37 1.01 -22.02
CA PHE A 200 6.47 1.16 -21.07
C PHE A 200 6.89 2.65 -20.88
N GLU A 201 6.88 3.44 -21.93
CA GLU A 201 7.23 4.87 -21.87
C GLU A 201 6.26 5.67 -20.99
N ALA A 202 4.95 5.50 -21.19
CA ALA A 202 3.92 6.18 -20.41
C ALA A 202 3.96 5.75 -18.93
N VAL A 203 4.26 4.48 -18.65
CA VAL A 203 4.43 3.95 -17.30
C VAL A 203 5.68 4.53 -16.65
N SER A 204 6.80 4.58 -17.36
CA SER A 204 8.07 5.14 -16.89
C SER A 204 7.94 6.62 -16.53
N TYR A 205 7.30 7.41 -17.39
CA TYR A 205 7.08 8.84 -17.14
C TYR A 205 6.26 9.08 -15.86
N THR A 206 5.19 8.30 -15.66
CA THR A 206 4.35 8.41 -14.46
C THR A 206 5.15 8.11 -13.18
N HIS A 207 6.10 7.18 -13.23
CA HIS A 207 6.92 6.82 -12.07
C HIS A 207 7.99 7.86 -11.74
N LEU A 208 8.57 8.50 -12.73
CA LEU A 208 9.57 9.55 -12.54
C LEU A 208 8.98 10.82 -11.91
N THR A 209 7.68 11.08 -12.14
CA THR A 209 6.99 12.26 -11.59
C THR A 209 6.43 12.02 -10.18
N LEU A 210 6.20 10.76 -9.76
CA LEU A 210 5.69 10.43 -8.42
C LEU A 210 6.57 10.96 -7.27
N PRO A 211 7.92 10.87 -7.29
CA PRO A 211 8.77 11.42 -6.24
C PRO A 211 8.66 12.94 -6.08
N THR A 212 8.31 13.66 -7.14
CA THR A 212 8.12 15.12 -7.11
C THR A 212 6.76 15.54 -6.53
N MET A 213 5.74 14.67 -6.61
CA MET A 213 4.41 14.93 -6.04
C MET A 213 4.32 14.67 -4.53
N ILE A 214 5.33 14.03 -3.93
CA ILE A 214 5.36 13.69 -2.50
C ILE A 214 6.19 14.71 -1.69
N ARG A 215 6.62 15.80 -2.33
CA ARG A 215 7.26 16.94 -1.64
C ARG A 215 6.29 17.80 -0.88
#